data_eefaf57ad869b0275fc997b44bbb3074
#
_entry.id   eefaf57ad869b0275fc997b44bbb3074
#
_cell.length_a   1.000
_cell.length_b   1.000
_cell.length_c   1.000
_cell.angle_alpha   90.00
_cell.angle_beta   90.00
_cell.angle_gamma   90.00
#
_symmetry.space_group_name_H-M   'P 1'
#
loop_
_entity.id
_entity.type
_entity.pdbx_description
1 polymer ?
#
loop_
_entity_poly.entity_id
_entity_poly.type
_entity_poly.pdbx_seq_one_letter_code
_entity_poly.pdbx_strand_id
1 'polypeptide(L)'
;MRKRRELNLRDLGGIRAGNDLLPKGLFLRSGKLSILTRDECSALCRAYDVKCVIDLRTPTEAAEFPDVLPEGVDYLQIPLLKDAAVGITHETGSDAMTIIRNLRKDPERLKGMVPDFETLYKDIVSGEYGRKQLDKAVSTLRENAAKGVCTLYHCTTGKDRTGIVSMALMKSYGIGDKEIVKEFMRTNRNVFWPTMKKCLGVALLTQNWELVKTAYRCFMADRRLIEVAIKYYDK
;
A
#
# COMPACT_ATOMS: atom_id res chain seq x y z
N MET A 1 -17.80 -7.60 -5.80
CA MET A 1 -16.99 -6.73 -6.69
C MET A 1 -16.65 -5.35 -6.12
N ARG A 2 -17.53 -4.68 -5.35
CA ARG A 2 -17.27 -3.33 -4.79
C ARG A 2 -16.09 -3.32 -3.80
N LYS A 3 -16.07 -4.20 -2.80
CA LYS A 3 -14.99 -4.30 -1.80
C LYS A 3 -13.62 -4.63 -2.40
N ARG A 4 -13.56 -5.37 -3.51
CA ARG A 4 -12.29 -5.66 -4.21
C ARG A 4 -11.58 -4.39 -4.71
N ARG A 5 -12.34 -3.37 -5.15
CA ARG A 5 -11.80 -2.06 -5.55
C ARG A 5 -11.38 -1.24 -4.34
N GLU A 6 -12.18 -1.26 -3.27
CA GLU A 6 -11.87 -0.56 -2.02
C GLU A 6 -10.57 -1.10 -1.39
N LEU A 7 -10.34 -2.42 -1.45
CA LEU A 7 -9.09 -3.07 -1.03
C LEU A 7 -7.92 -2.83 -1.98
N ASN A 8 -8.12 -2.24 -3.16
CA ASN A 8 -7.09 -2.20 -4.20
C ASN A 8 -6.48 -3.60 -4.52
N LEU A 9 -7.30 -4.66 -4.31
CA LEU A 9 -6.90 -6.07 -4.44
C LEU A 9 -6.60 -6.44 -5.88
N ARG A 10 -5.44 -7.04 -6.13
CA ARG A 10 -5.07 -7.63 -7.40
C ARG A 10 -3.91 -8.61 -7.31
N ASP A 11 -3.86 -9.51 -8.28
CA ASP A 11 -2.72 -10.38 -8.53
C ASP A 11 -1.71 -9.68 -9.44
N LEU A 12 -0.42 -9.83 -9.14
CA LEU A 12 0.66 -9.40 -10.04
C LEU A 12 0.94 -10.42 -11.15
N GLY A 13 0.41 -11.62 -11.06
CA GLY A 13 0.65 -12.67 -12.02
C GLY A 13 0.25 -12.31 -13.44
N GLY A 14 0.98 -12.84 -14.41
CA GLY A 14 0.80 -12.59 -15.84
C GLY A 14 1.46 -11.30 -16.36
N ILE A 15 2.21 -10.58 -15.54
CA ILE A 15 3.07 -9.48 -16.01
C ILE A 15 4.29 -10.09 -16.69
N ARG A 16 4.68 -9.57 -17.86
CA ARG A 16 5.80 -10.08 -18.65
C ARG A 16 7.15 -9.78 -17.99
N ALA A 17 7.95 -10.82 -17.84
CA ALA A 17 9.32 -10.80 -17.30
C ALA A 17 10.28 -11.38 -18.35
N GLY A 18 10.78 -10.56 -19.28
CA GLY A 18 11.55 -11.04 -20.42
C GLY A 18 10.67 -11.94 -21.31
N ASN A 19 11.08 -13.20 -21.48
CA ASN A 19 10.33 -14.22 -22.23
C ASN A 19 9.30 -14.96 -21.39
N ASP A 20 9.34 -14.83 -20.06
CA ASP A 20 8.44 -15.48 -19.11
C ASP A 20 7.33 -14.55 -18.61
N LEU A 21 6.44 -15.10 -17.81
CA LEU A 21 5.39 -14.37 -17.11
C LEU A 21 5.55 -14.56 -15.61
N LEU A 22 5.32 -13.50 -14.83
CA LEU A 22 5.22 -13.64 -13.38
C LEU A 22 4.13 -14.66 -13.03
N PRO A 23 4.38 -15.63 -12.14
CA PRO A 23 3.42 -16.67 -11.80
C PRO A 23 2.08 -16.10 -11.34
N LYS A 24 0.98 -16.63 -11.88
CA LYS A 24 -0.37 -16.22 -11.47
C LYS A 24 -0.79 -16.87 -10.16
N GLY A 25 -1.57 -16.15 -9.35
CA GLY A 25 -2.15 -16.68 -8.13
C GLY A 25 -1.19 -16.78 -6.95
N LEU A 26 0.05 -16.34 -7.08
CA LEU A 26 1.05 -16.43 -6.02
C LEU A 26 1.35 -15.10 -5.33
N PHE A 27 1.11 -13.97 -5.99
CA PHE A 27 1.46 -12.63 -5.50
C PHE A 27 0.24 -11.72 -5.47
N LEU A 28 -0.55 -11.79 -4.41
CA LEU A 28 -1.69 -10.91 -4.21
C LEU A 28 -1.29 -9.67 -3.42
N ARG A 29 -1.74 -8.50 -3.87
CA ARG A 29 -1.56 -7.25 -3.14
C ARG A 29 -2.89 -6.59 -2.80
N SER A 30 -2.96 -5.94 -1.63
CA SER A 30 -4.18 -5.24 -1.20
C SER A 30 -3.87 -4.06 -0.26
N GLY A 31 -4.91 -3.36 0.18
CA GLY A 31 -4.96 -2.56 1.38
C GLY A 31 -5.27 -3.41 2.61
N LYS A 32 -5.34 -2.80 3.80
CA LYS A 32 -5.59 -3.47 5.09
C LYS A 32 -6.83 -4.35 5.04
N LEU A 33 -6.72 -5.55 5.59
CA LEU A 33 -7.81 -6.52 5.61
C LEU A 33 -8.82 -6.24 6.72
N SER A 34 -8.48 -5.40 7.69
CA SER A 34 -9.36 -4.99 8.80
C SER A 34 -10.67 -4.30 8.38
N ILE A 35 -10.81 -3.89 7.10
CA ILE A 35 -12.08 -3.39 6.55
C ILE A 35 -13.05 -4.51 6.18
N LEU A 36 -12.62 -5.77 6.22
CA LEU A 36 -13.42 -6.95 5.96
C LEU A 36 -13.95 -7.52 7.27
N THR A 37 -15.14 -8.11 7.22
CA THR A 37 -15.59 -9.01 8.28
C THR A 37 -14.77 -10.30 8.26
N ARG A 38 -14.82 -11.10 9.35
CA ARG A 38 -14.16 -12.41 9.42
C ARG A 38 -14.56 -13.31 8.24
N ASP A 39 -15.86 -13.37 7.94
CA ASP A 39 -16.40 -14.23 6.85
C ASP A 39 -15.92 -13.74 5.48
N GLU A 40 -15.88 -12.44 5.26
CA GLU A 40 -15.37 -11.85 4.01
C GLU A 40 -13.88 -12.10 3.83
N CYS A 41 -13.09 -11.98 4.90
CA CYS A 41 -11.66 -12.29 4.87
C CYS A 41 -11.45 -13.80 4.58
N SER A 42 -12.20 -14.66 5.25
CA SER A 42 -12.18 -16.11 5.02
C SER A 42 -12.58 -16.49 3.59
N ALA A 43 -13.61 -15.83 3.05
CA ALA A 43 -14.03 -16.03 1.66
C ALA A 43 -12.96 -15.58 0.67
N LEU A 44 -12.28 -14.45 0.93
CA LEU A 44 -11.16 -13.95 0.13
C LEU A 44 -10.00 -14.94 0.14
N CYS A 45 -9.57 -15.39 1.33
CA CYS A 45 -8.46 -16.34 1.46
C CYS A 45 -8.75 -17.64 0.74
N ARG A 46 -9.97 -18.19 0.85
CA ARG A 46 -10.39 -19.39 0.10
C ARG A 46 -10.42 -19.16 -1.42
N ALA A 47 -10.96 -18.03 -1.88
CA ALA A 47 -11.10 -17.74 -3.31
C ALA A 47 -9.77 -17.62 -4.06
N TYR A 48 -8.71 -17.23 -3.36
CA TYR A 48 -7.37 -17.06 -3.91
C TYR A 48 -6.36 -18.09 -3.37
N ASP A 49 -6.80 -19.02 -2.56
CA ASP A 49 -5.93 -19.98 -1.86
C ASP A 49 -4.78 -19.32 -1.08
N VAL A 50 -5.07 -18.20 -0.41
CA VAL A 50 -4.08 -17.46 0.39
C VAL A 50 -3.68 -18.32 1.60
N LYS A 51 -2.38 -18.57 1.72
CA LYS A 51 -1.79 -19.33 2.84
C LYS A 51 -0.92 -18.45 3.75
N CYS A 52 -0.47 -17.30 3.25
CA CYS A 52 0.37 -16.38 4.01
C CYS A 52 -0.08 -14.94 3.77
N VAL A 53 -0.09 -14.14 4.83
CA VAL A 53 -0.32 -12.69 4.77
C VAL A 53 0.91 -11.98 5.30
N ILE A 54 1.45 -11.03 4.52
CA ILE A 54 2.52 -10.13 4.94
C ILE A 54 1.93 -8.75 5.18
N ASP A 55 1.99 -8.30 6.43
CA ASP A 55 1.57 -6.96 6.84
C ASP A 55 2.77 -6.02 6.86
N LEU A 56 2.75 -5.01 5.99
CA LEU A 56 3.82 -4.01 5.85
C LEU A 56 3.62 -2.78 6.74
N ARG A 57 2.57 -2.77 7.55
CA ARG A 57 2.23 -1.69 8.47
C ARG A 57 3.17 -1.70 9.68
N THR A 58 3.30 -0.54 10.32
CA THR A 58 3.99 -0.46 11.59
C THR A 58 3.22 -1.22 12.68
N PRO A 59 3.88 -1.61 13.79
CA PRO A 59 3.19 -2.25 14.92
C PRO A 59 2.00 -1.44 15.43
N THR A 60 2.14 -0.12 15.54
CA THR A 60 1.07 0.78 15.99
C THR A 60 -0.13 0.77 15.03
N GLU A 61 0.10 0.88 13.71
CA GLU A 61 -0.99 0.81 12.71
C GLU A 61 -1.71 -0.54 12.72
N ALA A 62 -0.96 -1.64 12.90
CA ALA A 62 -1.54 -2.99 12.93
C ALA A 62 -2.36 -3.22 14.23
N ALA A 63 -1.90 -2.69 15.36
CA ALA A 63 -2.62 -2.78 16.63
C ALA A 63 -3.90 -1.94 16.64
N GLU A 64 -3.89 -0.76 15.99
CA GLU A 64 -5.08 0.11 15.87
C GLU A 64 -6.16 -0.52 14.98
N PHE A 65 -5.76 -1.20 13.90
CA PHE A 65 -6.67 -1.84 12.95
C PHE A 65 -6.25 -3.30 12.68
N PRO A 66 -6.44 -4.22 13.64
CA PRO A 66 -6.00 -5.59 13.50
C PRO A 66 -6.75 -6.32 12.37
N ASP A 67 -6.02 -7.08 11.58
CA ASP A 67 -6.61 -7.94 10.58
C ASP A 67 -7.13 -9.23 11.23
N VAL A 68 -8.31 -9.69 10.84
CA VAL A 68 -8.93 -10.90 11.36
C VAL A 68 -8.79 -12.00 10.31
N LEU A 69 -7.73 -12.79 10.42
CA LEU A 69 -7.43 -13.86 9.48
C LEU A 69 -8.13 -15.18 9.87
N PRO A 70 -8.48 -16.05 8.89
CA PRO A 70 -8.96 -17.38 9.17
C PRO A 70 -7.83 -18.30 9.68
N GLU A 71 -8.19 -19.38 10.33
CA GLU A 71 -7.25 -20.42 10.75
C GLU A 71 -6.53 -21.02 9.53
N GLY A 72 -5.25 -21.39 9.71
CA GLY A 72 -4.41 -21.97 8.67
C GLY A 72 -3.82 -20.96 7.68
N VAL A 73 -3.98 -19.67 7.94
CA VAL A 73 -3.28 -18.61 7.21
C VAL A 73 -2.19 -18.02 8.09
N ASP A 74 -0.93 -18.14 7.66
CA ASP A 74 0.22 -17.58 8.37
C ASP A 74 0.19 -16.05 8.29
N TYR A 75 0.55 -15.40 9.41
CA TYR A 75 0.67 -13.94 9.48
C TYR A 75 2.11 -13.54 9.79
N LEU A 76 2.67 -12.70 8.93
CA LEU A 76 4.01 -12.15 9.09
C LEU A 76 3.94 -10.62 9.08
N GLN A 77 4.37 -9.99 10.15
CA GLN A 77 4.54 -8.54 10.18
C GLN A 77 5.97 -8.17 9.75
N ILE A 78 6.07 -7.41 8.65
CA ILE A 78 7.34 -6.91 8.10
C ILE A 78 7.18 -5.40 7.86
N PRO A 79 7.30 -4.57 8.91
CA PRO A 79 7.06 -3.13 8.80
C PRO A 79 8.16 -2.45 7.98
N LEU A 80 7.78 -1.76 6.90
CA LEU A 80 8.73 -1.02 6.06
C LEU A 80 9.17 0.31 6.66
N LEU A 81 8.46 0.78 7.69
CA LEU A 81 8.72 2.04 8.38
C LEU A 81 8.77 1.80 9.88
N LYS A 82 9.56 2.61 10.59
CA LYS A 82 9.49 2.70 12.05
C LYS A 82 8.26 3.53 12.45
N ASP A 83 7.70 3.30 13.64
CA ASP A 83 6.51 4.05 14.12
C ASP A 83 6.72 5.57 14.11
N ALA A 84 7.92 6.05 14.45
CA ALA A 84 8.26 7.47 14.45
C ALA A 84 8.26 8.13 13.04
N ALA A 85 8.34 7.33 11.97
CA ALA A 85 8.36 7.83 10.60
C ALA A 85 6.96 7.93 9.96
N VAL A 86 5.94 7.43 10.65
CA VAL A 86 4.56 7.44 10.18
C VAL A 86 3.92 8.77 10.59
N GLY A 87 4.09 9.79 9.76
CA GLY A 87 3.28 11.02 9.87
C GLY A 87 1.80 10.73 9.63
N ILE A 88 1.05 11.68 9.09
CA ILE A 88 -0.41 11.61 8.80
C ILE A 88 -0.85 10.43 7.88
N THR A 89 0.01 9.50 7.54
CA THR A 89 -0.44 8.21 6.99
C THR A 89 -1.24 7.39 8.02
N HIS A 90 -1.28 7.81 9.29
CA HIS A 90 -2.35 7.46 10.18
C HIS A 90 -3.67 7.97 9.59
N GLU A 91 -4.42 7.09 8.94
CA GLU A 91 -5.86 7.15 9.02
C GLU A 91 -6.18 6.86 10.49
N THR A 92 -5.82 7.81 11.36
CA THR A 92 -6.19 7.76 12.77
C THR A 92 -7.68 7.60 12.84
N GLY A 93 -8.16 6.67 13.66
CA GLY A 93 -9.56 6.60 14.05
C GLY A 93 -10.05 7.86 14.79
N SER A 94 -9.17 8.87 14.96
CA SER A 94 -9.58 10.23 15.29
C SER A 94 -10.50 10.69 14.18
N ASP A 95 -11.77 10.83 14.60
CA ASP A 95 -12.91 11.31 13.85
C ASP A 95 -12.44 12.25 12.72
N ALA A 96 -12.58 11.80 11.45
CA ALA A 96 -12.18 12.56 10.28
C ALA A 96 -12.76 13.99 10.34
N MET A 97 -13.89 14.17 11.02
CA MET A 97 -14.51 15.45 11.29
C MET A 97 -13.69 16.32 12.25
N THR A 98 -13.02 15.73 13.24
CA THR A 98 -12.14 16.47 14.16
C THR A 98 -10.87 16.94 13.43
N ILE A 99 -10.29 16.09 12.58
CA ILE A 99 -9.17 16.47 11.73
C ILE A 99 -9.58 17.60 10.79
N ILE A 100 -10.69 17.45 10.07
CA ILE A 100 -11.22 18.46 9.14
C ILE A 100 -11.52 19.78 9.87
N ARG A 101 -12.15 19.71 11.07
CA ARG A 101 -12.43 20.89 11.89
C ARG A 101 -11.18 21.64 12.32
N ASN A 102 -10.14 20.90 12.73
CA ASN A 102 -8.84 21.48 13.12
C ASN A 102 -8.13 22.09 11.92
N LEU A 103 -8.17 21.45 10.76
CA LEU A 103 -7.59 21.94 9.52
C LEU A 103 -8.30 23.18 8.99
N ARG A 104 -9.61 23.32 9.22
CA ARG A 104 -10.37 24.54 8.89
C ARG A 104 -9.91 25.74 9.71
N LYS A 105 -9.48 25.51 10.97
CA LYS A 105 -9.01 26.58 11.86
C LYS A 105 -7.57 27.01 11.55
N ASP A 106 -6.73 26.08 11.09
CA ASP A 106 -5.31 26.32 10.81
C ASP A 106 -4.84 25.50 9.59
N PRO A 107 -5.04 26.04 8.36
CA PRO A 107 -4.61 25.36 7.13
C PRO A 107 -3.09 25.16 7.01
N GLU A 108 -2.28 26.01 7.66
CA GLU A 108 -0.81 25.90 7.64
C GLU A 108 -0.32 24.64 8.40
N ARG A 109 -1.07 24.20 9.39
CA ARG A 109 -0.82 22.94 10.10
C ARG A 109 -0.75 21.73 9.14
N LEU A 110 -1.47 21.78 8.03
CA LEU A 110 -1.46 20.72 7.01
C LEU A 110 -0.12 20.58 6.33
N LYS A 111 0.61 21.69 6.11
CA LYS A 111 1.93 21.61 5.44
C LYS A 111 2.95 20.83 6.27
N GLY A 112 2.88 20.95 7.62
CA GLY A 112 3.73 20.16 8.53
C GLY A 112 3.26 18.73 8.77
N MET A 113 2.03 18.42 8.37
CA MET A 113 1.39 17.11 8.57
C MET A 113 1.49 16.18 7.34
N VAL A 114 1.70 16.71 6.12
CA VAL A 114 1.89 15.88 4.92
C VAL A 114 3.33 15.37 4.89
N PRO A 115 3.55 14.04 4.87
CA PRO A 115 4.88 13.50 4.76
C PRO A 115 5.57 13.97 3.48
N ASP A 116 6.87 14.19 3.54
CA ASP A 116 7.68 14.24 2.33
C ASP A 116 7.73 12.83 1.73
N PHE A 117 6.82 12.56 0.81
CA PHE A 117 6.70 11.26 0.16
C PHE A 117 7.97 10.87 -0.59
N GLU A 118 8.72 11.81 -1.17
CA GLU A 118 9.95 11.48 -1.89
C GLU A 118 11.01 10.94 -0.92
N THR A 119 11.22 11.62 0.19
CA THR A 119 12.10 11.14 1.26
C THR A 119 11.64 9.80 1.80
N LEU A 120 10.32 9.63 2.05
CA LEU A 120 9.76 8.36 2.54
C LEU A 120 10.06 7.19 1.58
N TYR A 121 9.83 7.38 0.28
CA TYR A 121 10.09 6.34 -0.73
C TYR A 121 11.58 6.02 -0.81
N LYS A 122 12.44 7.05 -0.78
CA LYS A 122 13.90 6.89 -0.75
C LYS A 122 14.35 6.12 0.49
N ASP A 123 13.86 6.46 1.67
CA ASP A 123 14.23 5.80 2.93
C ASP A 123 13.83 4.33 2.95
N ILE A 124 12.69 3.96 2.36
CA ILE A 124 12.27 2.56 2.25
C ILE A 124 13.23 1.77 1.34
N VAL A 125 13.67 2.34 0.22
CA VAL A 125 14.45 1.58 -0.77
C VAL A 125 15.96 1.66 -0.57
N SER A 126 16.50 2.69 0.08
CA SER A 126 17.93 2.90 0.28
C SER A 126 18.36 3.16 1.72
N GLY A 127 17.43 3.44 2.64
CA GLY A 127 17.74 3.53 4.07
C GLY A 127 17.97 2.14 4.67
N GLU A 128 18.89 2.04 5.63
CA GLU A 128 19.32 0.77 6.23
C GLU A 128 18.14 -0.09 6.73
N TYR A 129 17.23 0.51 7.50
CA TYR A 129 16.07 -0.19 8.04
C TYR A 129 15.08 -0.57 6.94
N GLY A 130 14.66 0.40 6.12
CA GLY A 130 13.66 0.20 5.06
C GLY A 130 14.13 -0.86 4.06
N ARG A 131 15.38 -0.77 3.61
CA ARG A 131 15.98 -1.72 2.66
C ARG A 131 16.01 -3.14 3.24
N LYS A 132 16.45 -3.31 4.48
CA LYS A 132 16.47 -4.63 5.14
C LYS A 132 15.09 -5.26 5.20
N GLN A 133 14.06 -4.48 5.54
CA GLN A 133 12.68 -4.98 5.61
C GLN A 133 12.11 -5.25 4.21
N LEU A 134 12.43 -4.41 3.24
CA LEU A 134 12.04 -4.62 1.85
C LEU A 134 12.63 -5.92 1.28
N ASP A 135 13.92 -6.15 1.48
CA ASP A 135 14.59 -7.37 1.04
C ASP A 135 14.02 -8.61 1.74
N LYS A 136 13.69 -8.51 3.04
CA LYS A 136 13.00 -9.58 3.78
C LYS A 136 11.61 -9.87 3.19
N ALA A 137 10.83 -8.85 2.87
CA ALA A 137 9.51 -9.05 2.28
C ALA A 137 9.59 -9.71 0.90
N VAL A 138 10.53 -9.27 0.06
CA VAL A 138 10.74 -9.83 -1.28
C VAL A 138 11.26 -11.26 -1.23
N SER A 139 12.22 -11.59 -0.35
CA SER A 139 12.72 -12.96 -0.19
C SER A 139 11.60 -13.90 0.27
N THR A 140 10.81 -13.49 1.28
CA THR A 140 9.67 -14.29 1.76
C THR A 140 8.64 -14.55 0.64
N LEU A 141 8.30 -13.52 -0.15
CA LEU A 141 7.40 -13.68 -1.29
C LEU A 141 7.94 -14.69 -2.31
N ARG A 142 9.22 -14.62 -2.64
CA ARG A 142 9.87 -15.53 -3.59
C ARG A 142 9.97 -16.96 -3.06
N GLU A 143 10.33 -17.14 -1.80
CA GLU A 143 10.42 -18.44 -1.15
C GLU A 143 9.04 -19.13 -1.09
N ASN A 144 7.99 -18.38 -0.76
CA ASN A 144 6.62 -18.89 -0.77
C ASN A 144 6.19 -19.26 -2.20
N ALA A 145 6.47 -18.42 -3.18
CA ALA A 145 6.14 -18.70 -4.58
C ALA A 145 6.86 -19.95 -5.10
N ALA A 146 8.13 -20.18 -4.74
CA ALA A 146 8.88 -21.37 -5.10
C ALA A 146 8.25 -22.66 -4.53
N LYS A 147 7.50 -22.56 -3.43
CA LYS A 147 6.72 -23.64 -2.81
C LYS A 147 5.28 -23.72 -3.33
N GLY A 148 4.90 -22.89 -4.30
CA GLY A 148 3.53 -22.79 -4.80
C GLY A 148 2.54 -22.12 -3.82
N VAL A 149 3.02 -21.41 -2.81
CA VAL A 149 2.23 -20.77 -1.76
C VAL A 149 1.79 -19.40 -2.18
N CYS A 150 0.47 -19.16 -2.26
CA CYS A 150 -0.10 -17.85 -2.50
C CYS A 150 0.09 -16.94 -1.27
N THR A 151 0.76 -15.83 -1.46
CA THR A 151 0.98 -14.82 -0.42
C THR A 151 0.27 -13.51 -0.76
N LEU A 152 -0.55 -13.02 0.18
CA LEU A 152 -1.13 -11.70 0.11
C LEU A 152 -0.27 -10.75 0.94
N TYR A 153 0.14 -9.61 0.36
CA TYR A 153 0.86 -8.58 1.08
C TYR A 153 0.14 -7.24 0.98
N HIS A 154 0.13 -6.50 2.07
CA HIS A 154 -0.63 -5.27 2.17
C HIS A 154 0.02 -4.23 3.09
N CYS A 155 -0.45 -2.99 2.95
CA CYS A 155 -0.26 -1.93 3.94
C CYS A 155 -1.62 -1.32 4.31
N THR A 156 -1.71 -0.06 4.67
CA THR A 156 -3.00 0.59 4.99
C THR A 156 -3.88 0.76 3.75
N THR A 157 -3.38 1.39 2.68
CA THR A 157 -4.14 1.68 1.45
C THR A 157 -3.83 0.75 0.28
N GLY A 158 -2.81 -0.10 0.41
CA GLY A 158 -2.32 -0.95 -0.69
C GLY A 158 -1.68 -0.17 -1.84
N LYS A 159 -1.24 1.07 -1.59
CA LYS A 159 -0.69 2.00 -2.59
C LYS A 159 0.83 2.08 -2.49
N ASP A 160 1.34 2.77 -1.46
CA ASP A 160 2.73 3.19 -1.36
C ASP A 160 3.68 2.05 -0.96
N ARG A 161 3.67 1.61 0.29
CA ARG A 161 4.51 0.52 0.80
C ARG A 161 4.31 -0.78 0.01
N THR A 162 3.06 -1.13 -0.25
CA THR A 162 2.70 -2.26 -1.10
C THR A 162 3.20 -2.09 -2.54
N GLY A 163 3.18 -0.86 -3.06
CA GLY A 163 3.70 -0.53 -4.39
C GLY A 163 5.22 -0.69 -4.48
N ILE A 164 5.96 -0.28 -3.44
CA ILE A 164 7.41 -0.44 -3.36
C ILE A 164 7.80 -1.92 -3.28
N VAL A 165 7.12 -2.74 -2.47
CA VAL A 165 7.34 -4.19 -2.45
C VAL A 165 7.05 -4.82 -3.80
N SER A 166 5.94 -4.41 -4.47
CA SER A 166 5.64 -4.89 -5.83
C SER A 166 6.75 -4.52 -6.82
N MET A 167 7.26 -3.29 -6.76
CA MET A 167 8.39 -2.84 -7.60
C MET A 167 9.62 -3.70 -7.38
N ALA A 168 10.05 -3.88 -6.13
CA ALA A 168 11.23 -4.66 -5.80
C ALA A 168 11.08 -6.15 -6.19
N LEU A 169 9.89 -6.73 -5.97
CA LEU A 169 9.56 -8.07 -6.43
C LEU A 169 9.64 -8.17 -7.96
N MET A 170 9.03 -7.24 -8.69
CA MET A 170 9.07 -7.22 -10.15
C MET A 170 10.50 -7.06 -10.68
N LYS A 171 11.33 -6.20 -10.06
CA LYS A 171 12.77 -6.08 -10.36
C LYS A 171 13.49 -7.41 -10.17
N SER A 172 13.23 -8.13 -9.09
CA SER A 172 13.86 -9.43 -8.80
C SER A 172 13.51 -10.54 -9.82
N TYR A 173 12.47 -10.31 -10.63
CA TYR A 173 12.10 -11.16 -11.78
C TYR A 173 12.53 -10.56 -13.13
N GLY A 174 13.34 -9.50 -13.14
CA GLY A 174 13.84 -8.88 -14.38
C GLY A 174 12.80 -8.06 -15.15
N ILE A 175 11.71 -7.64 -14.50
CA ILE A 175 10.67 -6.83 -15.13
C ILE A 175 11.16 -5.38 -15.26
N GLY A 176 11.03 -4.81 -16.46
CA GLY A 176 11.50 -3.47 -16.77
C GLY A 176 10.65 -2.36 -16.15
N ASP A 177 11.26 -1.19 -15.98
CA ASP A 177 10.70 -0.03 -15.28
C ASP A 177 9.34 0.42 -15.84
N LYS A 178 9.17 0.35 -17.17
CA LYS A 178 7.90 0.75 -17.84
C LYS A 178 6.71 -0.06 -17.31
N GLU A 179 6.87 -1.38 -17.18
CA GLU A 179 5.80 -2.25 -16.68
C GLU A 179 5.59 -2.07 -15.17
N ILE A 180 6.65 -1.80 -14.40
CA ILE A 180 6.58 -1.48 -12.98
C ILE A 180 5.76 -0.19 -12.77
N VAL A 181 6.10 0.88 -13.47
CA VAL A 181 5.35 2.16 -13.41
C VAL A 181 3.89 1.95 -13.82
N LYS A 182 3.64 1.22 -14.90
CA LYS A 182 2.29 0.91 -15.38
C LYS A 182 1.47 0.14 -14.33
N GLU A 183 2.06 -0.85 -13.67
CA GLU A 183 1.41 -1.61 -12.60
C GLU A 183 1.12 -0.72 -11.37
N PHE A 184 2.06 0.09 -10.94
CA PHE A 184 1.86 1.04 -9.85
C PHE A 184 0.70 2.01 -10.13
N MET A 185 0.64 2.58 -11.33
CA MET A 185 -0.40 3.51 -11.75
C MET A 185 -1.79 2.87 -11.92
N ARG A 186 -1.89 1.52 -12.04
CA ARG A 186 -3.17 0.80 -11.98
C ARG A 186 -3.92 1.05 -10.67
N THR A 187 -3.22 1.37 -9.59
CA THR A 187 -3.81 1.76 -8.32
C THR A 187 -4.85 2.86 -8.50
N ASN A 188 -4.56 3.87 -9.32
CA ASN A 188 -5.47 5.01 -9.55
C ASN A 188 -6.84 4.59 -10.09
N ARG A 189 -6.94 3.50 -10.86
CA ARG A 189 -8.23 2.99 -11.36
C ARG A 189 -9.13 2.48 -10.21
N ASN A 190 -8.52 1.94 -9.16
CA ASN A 190 -9.24 1.39 -8.02
C ASN A 190 -9.57 2.46 -6.97
N VAL A 191 -8.63 3.38 -6.72
CA VAL A 191 -8.79 4.39 -5.67
C VAL A 191 -9.45 5.69 -6.16
N PHE A 192 -9.68 5.86 -7.46
CA PHE A 192 -10.23 7.10 -8.03
C PHE A 192 -11.55 7.53 -7.38
N TRP A 193 -12.57 6.68 -7.43
CA TRP A 193 -13.87 7.04 -6.88
C TRP A 193 -13.88 7.24 -5.36
N PRO A 194 -13.23 6.37 -4.55
CA PRO A 194 -13.03 6.64 -3.13
C PRO A 194 -12.34 7.98 -2.86
N THR A 195 -11.28 8.30 -3.63
CA THR A 195 -10.56 9.57 -3.51
C THR A 195 -11.43 10.75 -3.86
N MET A 196 -12.18 10.69 -4.97
CA MET A 196 -13.10 11.78 -5.37
C MET A 196 -14.15 12.06 -4.29
N LYS A 197 -14.72 11.02 -3.66
CA LYS A 197 -15.65 11.20 -2.54
C LYS A 197 -15.01 11.90 -1.35
N LYS A 198 -13.78 11.52 -0.97
CA LYS A 198 -13.01 12.17 0.10
C LYS A 198 -12.71 13.64 -0.26
N CYS A 199 -12.25 13.91 -1.48
CA CYS A 199 -11.98 15.26 -1.96
C CYS A 199 -13.23 16.14 -1.96
N LEU A 200 -14.38 15.59 -2.39
CA LEU A 200 -15.67 16.30 -2.32
C LEU A 200 -16.04 16.61 -0.87
N GLY A 201 -15.88 15.65 0.05
CA GLY A 201 -16.12 15.88 1.48
C GLY A 201 -15.24 17.02 2.03
N VAL A 202 -13.94 17.00 1.71
CA VAL A 202 -13.02 18.08 2.08
C VAL A 202 -13.46 19.42 1.49
N ALA A 203 -13.85 19.46 0.20
CA ALA A 203 -14.31 20.67 -0.46
C ALA A 203 -15.54 21.28 0.21
N LEU A 204 -16.56 20.45 0.49
CA LEU A 204 -17.80 20.89 1.12
C LEU A 204 -17.61 21.37 2.57
N LEU A 205 -16.72 20.71 3.31
CA LEU A 205 -16.51 21.02 4.73
C LEU A 205 -15.55 22.19 4.96
N THR A 206 -14.55 22.37 4.08
CA THR A 206 -13.51 23.36 4.30
C THR A 206 -13.58 24.56 3.37
N GLN A 207 -14.22 24.41 2.20
CA GLN A 207 -14.23 25.41 1.12
C GLN A 207 -12.80 25.88 0.73
N ASN A 208 -11.80 25.06 1.00
CA ASN A 208 -10.38 25.36 0.78
C ASN A 208 -9.80 24.45 -0.31
N TRP A 209 -9.50 25.04 -1.47
CA TRP A 209 -9.02 24.32 -2.64
C TRP A 209 -7.62 23.70 -2.45
N GLU A 210 -6.76 24.33 -1.65
CA GLU A 210 -5.43 23.78 -1.35
C GLU A 210 -5.52 22.49 -0.51
N LEU A 211 -6.50 22.44 0.41
CA LEU A 211 -6.79 21.22 1.16
C LEU A 211 -7.28 20.09 0.26
N VAL A 212 -8.12 20.41 -0.73
CA VAL A 212 -8.62 19.44 -1.71
C VAL A 212 -7.47 18.89 -2.57
N LYS A 213 -6.58 19.77 -3.06
CA LYS A 213 -5.37 19.36 -3.82
C LYS A 213 -4.45 18.47 -2.99
N THR A 214 -4.26 18.82 -1.72
CA THR A 214 -3.43 18.04 -0.79
C THR A 214 -4.03 16.66 -0.56
N ALA A 215 -5.32 16.58 -0.26
CA ALA A 215 -6.03 15.30 -0.12
C ALA A 215 -5.92 14.45 -1.40
N TYR A 216 -6.11 15.05 -2.57
CA TYR A 216 -5.95 14.37 -3.84
C TYR A 216 -4.54 13.76 -3.99
N ARG A 217 -3.48 14.55 -3.73
CA ARG A 217 -2.09 14.08 -3.79
C ARG A 217 -1.79 12.97 -2.81
N CYS A 218 -2.35 13.02 -1.60
CA CYS A 218 -2.16 11.97 -0.58
C CYS A 218 -2.81 10.64 -0.98
N PHE A 219 -3.97 10.67 -1.65
CA PHE A 219 -4.74 9.45 -1.95
C PHE A 219 -4.47 8.87 -3.33
N MET A 220 -4.05 9.67 -4.32
CA MET A 220 -3.71 9.17 -5.66
C MET A 220 -2.25 8.71 -5.73
N ALA A 221 -1.99 7.70 -6.55
CA ALA A 221 -0.63 7.28 -6.85
C ALA A 221 0.03 8.30 -7.79
N ASP A 222 1.23 8.78 -7.41
CA ASP A 222 2.03 9.69 -8.22
C ASP A 222 3.18 8.91 -8.88
N ARG A 223 3.23 9.01 -10.21
CA ARG A 223 4.24 8.36 -11.03
C ARG A 223 5.67 8.73 -10.60
N ARG A 224 5.90 9.99 -10.23
CA ARG A 224 7.22 10.49 -9.82
C ARG A 224 7.76 9.73 -8.61
N LEU A 225 6.89 9.37 -7.66
CA LEU A 225 7.31 8.67 -6.44
C LEU A 225 7.84 7.27 -6.74
N ILE A 226 7.18 6.51 -7.62
CA ILE A 226 7.69 5.18 -7.98
C ILE A 226 8.96 5.27 -8.84
N GLU A 227 9.10 6.29 -9.68
CA GLU A 227 10.33 6.56 -10.44
C GLU A 227 11.51 6.92 -9.51
N VAL A 228 11.25 7.68 -8.44
CA VAL A 228 12.23 7.92 -7.37
C VAL A 228 12.64 6.62 -6.69
N ALA A 229 11.67 5.77 -6.30
CA ALA A 229 11.98 4.47 -5.70
C ALA A 229 12.85 3.60 -6.62
N ILE A 230 12.51 3.48 -7.90
CA ILE A 230 13.29 2.73 -8.89
C ILE A 230 14.73 3.24 -8.95
N LYS A 231 14.89 4.56 -9.10
CA LYS A 231 16.21 5.21 -9.21
C LYS A 231 17.12 4.93 -8.01
N TYR A 232 16.57 4.90 -6.80
CA TYR A 232 17.35 4.67 -5.58
C TYR A 232 17.48 3.20 -5.21
N TYR A 233 16.58 2.34 -5.68
CA TYR A 233 16.68 0.89 -5.50
C TYR A 233 17.82 0.26 -6.28
N ASP A 234 18.12 0.77 -7.48
CA ASP A 234 19.14 0.27 -8.41
C ASP A 234 20.57 0.79 -8.08
N LYS A 235 20.73 1.64 -7.05
CA LYS A 235 22.01 2.14 -6.54
C LYS A 235 22.56 1.27 -5.41
#